data_e699ac2221a2236517b367915f2a1ad5
#
_entry.id   e699ac2221a2236517b367915f2a1ad5
#
_cell.length_a   1.000
_cell.length_b   1.000
_cell.length_c   1.000
_cell.angle_alpha   90.00
_cell.angle_beta   90.00
_cell.angle_gamma   90.00
#
_symmetry.space_group_name_H-M   'P 1'
#
loop_
_entity.id
_entity.type
_entity.pdbx_description
1 polymer ?
#
loop_
_entity_poly.entity_id
_entity_poly.type
_entity_poly.pdbx_seq_one_letter_code
_entity_poly.pdbx_strand_id
1 'polypeptide(L)'
;VTPTDIMLNCIDNIVLRIIVAVLILMVIYFAIVIGVTIYTKQRKQVKIFDLHSNHSLFVEYGDLFNSGDPNEEKNIAFAGNRCFDTIVDDDLIGSKKIHGMALKRIYEQGNRDSDTVSNEIQNNLSLHGYKYTDLKQKEKRSGNLRRYDVGSVAEINGLNNEQYFILGLTYFDNELRAHVEKIDYIKAIASLVKYISERSQGFSTYMPVIGTGGADAGS
;
A
#
# COMPACT_ATOMS: atom_id res chain seq x y z
N VAL A 1 -53.84 -1.16 -1.73
CA VAL A 1 -53.66 -1.21 -3.21
C VAL A 1 -52.41 -0.43 -3.52
N THR A 2 -51.41 -1.08 -3.98
CA THR A 2 -50.12 -0.45 -4.39
C THR A 2 -50.28 0.15 -5.81
N PRO A 3 -49.50 1.18 -6.17
CA PRO A 3 -49.50 1.71 -7.55
C PRO A 3 -49.23 0.64 -8.61
N THR A 4 -48.49 -0.41 -8.26
CA THR A 4 -48.19 -1.58 -9.09
C THR A 4 -49.43 -2.45 -9.29
N ASP A 5 -50.31 -2.57 -8.30
CA ASP A 5 -51.55 -3.35 -8.43
C ASP A 5 -52.53 -2.68 -9.42
N ILE A 6 -52.56 -1.35 -9.45
CA ILE A 6 -53.40 -0.59 -10.37
C ILE A 6 -52.92 -0.76 -11.81
N MET A 7 -51.58 -0.66 -12.05
CA MET A 7 -51.00 -0.81 -13.36
C MET A 7 -51.15 -2.24 -13.91
N LEU A 8 -50.99 -3.23 -13.08
CA LEU A 8 -51.10 -4.64 -13.49
C LEU A 8 -52.56 -5.07 -13.75
N ASN A 9 -53.55 -4.45 -13.11
CA ASN A 9 -54.97 -4.77 -13.32
C ASN A 9 -55.54 -4.27 -14.66
N CYS A 10 -54.83 -3.37 -15.36
CA CYS A 10 -55.20 -2.91 -16.69
C CYS A 10 -54.82 -3.90 -17.81
N ILE A 11 -54.10 -4.99 -17.49
CA ILE A 11 -53.62 -5.98 -18.47
C ILE A 11 -54.47 -7.24 -18.31
N ASP A 12 -55.32 -7.59 -19.27
CA ASP A 12 -56.17 -8.78 -19.21
C ASP A 12 -55.41 -10.11 -19.36
N ASN A 13 -54.27 -10.08 -20.00
CA ASN A 13 -53.46 -11.28 -20.21
C ASN A 13 -52.50 -11.55 -19.04
N ILE A 14 -52.71 -12.68 -18.33
CA ILE A 14 -51.94 -13.06 -17.14
C ILE A 14 -50.46 -13.21 -17.42
N VAL A 15 -50.07 -13.71 -18.59
CA VAL A 15 -48.67 -13.87 -18.99
C VAL A 15 -48.00 -12.51 -19.14
N LEU A 16 -48.72 -11.57 -19.75
CA LEU A 16 -48.22 -10.20 -19.93
C LEU A 16 -48.07 -9.48 -18.57
N ARG A 17 -48.96 -9.72 -17.60
CA ARG A 17 -48.84 -9.22 -16.22
C ARG A 17 -47.54 -9.71 -15.56
N ILE A 18 -47.24 -11.01 -15.69
CA ILE A 18 -46.03 -11.60 -15.11
C ILE A 18 -44.76 -10.99 -15.74
N ILE A 19 -44.76 -10.84 -17.06
CA ILE A 19 -43.62 -10.25 -17.78
C ILE A 19 -43.39 -8.80 -17.32
N VAL A 20 -44.46 -7.98 -17.23
CA VAL A 20 -44.35 -6.61 -16.80
C VAL A 20 -43.90 -6.51 -15.33
N ALA A 21 -44.38 -7.38 -14.45
CA ALA A 21 -43.95 -7.43 -13.05
C ALA A 21 -42.47 -7.76 -12.94
N VAL A 22 -41.97 -8.74 -13.70
CA VAL A 22 -40.55 -9.10 -13.75
C VAL A 22 -39.68 -7.95 -14.26
N LEU A 23 -40.14 -7.26 -15.31
CA LEU A 23 -39.43 -6.10 -15.85
C LEU A 23 -39.32 -4.95 -14.82
N ILE A 24 -40.41 -4.66 -14.10
CA ILE A 24 -40.41 -3.66 -13.04
C ILE A 24 -39.41 -4.05 -11.93
N LEU A 25 -39.43 -5.29 -11.48
CA LEU A 25 -38.47 -5.77 -10.47
C LEU A 25 -37.01 -5.67 -10.95
N MET A 26 -36.73 -5.98 -12.22
CA MET A 26 -35.41 -5.80 -12.81
C MET A 26 -34.99 -4.33 -12.81
N VAL A 27 -35.87 -3.41 -13.20
CA VAL A 27 -35.56 -1.97 -13.19
C VAL A 27 -35.23 -1.49 -11.76
N ILE A 28 -36.02 -1.90 -10.78
CA ILE A 28 -35.78 -1.57 -9.36
C ILE A 28 -34.44 -2.15 -8.91
N TYR A 29 -34.16 -3.40 -9.22
CA TYR A 29 -32.88 -4.04 -8.89
C TYR A 29 -31.70 -3.27 -9.48
N PHE A 30 -31.72 -2.93 -10.77
CA PHE A 30 -30.66 -2.16 -11.41
C PHE A 30 -30.53 -0.75 -10.80
N ALA A 31 -31.64 -0.08 -10.47
CA ALA A 31 -31.61 1.22 -9.81
C ALA A 31 -30.91 1.14 -8.44
N ILE A 32 -31.21 0.10 -7.64
CA ILE A 32 -30.55 -0.14 -6.36
C ILE A 32 -29.05 -0.41 -6.56
N VAL A 33 -28.67 -1.29 -7.48
CA VAL A 33 -27.27 -1.60 -7.77
C VAL A 33 -26.49 -0.36 -8.19
N ILE A 34 -27.06 0.45 -9.09
CA ILE A 34 -26.45 1.72 -9.52
C ILE A 34 -26.32 2.68 -8.35
N GLY A 35 -27.36 2.85 -7.54
CA GLY A 35 -27.36 3.72 -6.36
C GLY A 35 -26.29 3.31 -5.35
N VAL A 36 -26.19 2.02 -5.01
CA VAL A 36 -25.16 1.49 -4.12
C VAL A 36 -23.76 1.69 -4.73
N THR A 37 -23.59 1.45 -6.03
CA THR A 37 -22.31 1.63 -6.70
C THR A 37 -21.85 3.09 -6.67
N ILE A 38 -22.74 4.04 -6.92
CA ILE A 38 -22.44 5.47 -6.84
C ILE A 38 -22.09 5.85 -5.39
N TYR A 39 -22.90 5.41 -4.43
CA TYR A 39 -22.66 5.69 -3.02
C TYR A 39 -21.32 5.16 -2.52
N THR A 40 -20.95 3.91 -2.88
CA THR A 40 -19.67 3.32 -2.48
C THR A 40 -18.49 3.98 -3.19
N LYS A 41 -18.62 4.37 -4.47
CA LYS A 41 -17.58 5.11 -5.18
C LYS A 41 -17.32 6.51 -4.62
N GLN A 42 -18.33 7.15 -4.02
CA GLN A 42 -18.16 8.46 -3.38
C GLN A 42 -17.46 8.37 -2.02
N ARG A 43 -17.51 7.22 -1.35
CA ARG A 43 -16.79 6.97 -0.09
C ARG A 43 -15.43 6.35 -0.35
N LYS A 44 -14.50 7.16 -0.82
CA LYS A 44 -13.11 6.71 -1.03
C LYS A 44 -12.38 6.43 0.28
N GLN A 45 -12.78 7.08 1.38
CA GLN A 45 -12.06 7.10 2.64
C GLN A 45 -13.03 6.84 3.81
N VAL A 46 -12.61 5.96 4.72
CA VAL A 46 -13.34 5.66 5.96
C VAL A 46 -12.42 5.91 7.15
N LYS A 47 -12.86 6.79 8.06
CA LYS A 47 -12.16 7.02 9.32
C LYS A 47 -12.38 5.82 10.25
N ILE A 48 -11.30 5.26 10.75
CA ILE A 48 -11.32 4.10 11.64
C ILE A 48 -11.33 4.54 13.10
N PHE A 49 -10.39 5.37 13.50
CA PHE A 49 -10.33 5.93 14.85
C PHE A 49 -9.46 7.18 14.91
N ASP A 50 -9.61 7.92 15.98
CA ASP A 50 -8.75 9.05 16.33
C ASP A 50 -7.66 8.57 17.27
N LEU A 51 -6.43 8.87 16.91
CA LEU A 51 -5.27 8.76 17.80
C LEU A 51 -5.18 10.00 18.67
N HIS A 52 -4.53 9.89 19.84
CA HIS A 52 -4.22 11.05 20.67
C HIS A 52 -3.42 12.09 19.85
N SER A 53 -3.57 13.37 20.17
CA SER A 53 -2.83 14.47 19.52
C SER A 53 -3.27 14.83 18.10
N ASN A 54 -4.57 14.79 17.83
CA ASN A 54 -5.15 15.27 16.56
C ASN A 54 -4.75 14.46 15.30
N HIS A 55 -4.30 13.22 15.49
CA HIS A 55 -4.07 12.28 14.41
C HIS A 55 -5.24 11.34 14.23
N SER A 56 -5.57 11.01 13.00
CA SER A 56 -6.66 10.08 12.67
C SER A 56 -6.15 9.01 11.71
N LEU A 57 -6.63 7.77 11.89
CA LEU A 57 -6.38 6.68 10.95
C LEU A 57 -7.57 6.54 10.01
N PHE A 58 -7.25 6.49 8.74
CA PHE A 58 -8.23 6.27 7.68
C PHE A 58 -7.85 5.01 6.88
N VAL A 59 -8.88 4.35 6.34
CA VAL A 59 -8.71 3.35 5.28
C VAL A 59 -9.27 3.94 4.00
N GLU A 60 -8.48 3.91 2.95
CA GLU A 60 -8.82 4.44 1.64
C GLU A 60 -8.66 3.35 0.57
N TYR A 61 -9.57 3.35 -0.40
CA TYR A 61 -9.43 2.53 -1.59
C TYR A 61 -8.90 3.39 -2.73
N GLY A 62 -7.68 3.10 -3.18
CA GLY A 62 -7.04 3.89 -4.22
C GLY A 62 -5.64 3.39 -4.59
N ASP A 63 -4.98 4.15 -5.42
CA ASP A 63 -3.58 3.95 -5.77
C ASP A 63 -2.70 4.69 -4.75
N LEU A 64 -1.79 3.96 -4.11
CA LEU A 64 -0.88 4.47 -3.09
C LEU A 64 -0.13 5.74 -3.54
N PHE A 65 0.35 5.76 -4.78
CA PHE A 65 1.19 6.85 -5.29
C PHE A 65 0.37 8.07 -5.76
N ASN A 66 -0.93 7.88 -5.98
CA ASN A 66 -1.85 8.93 -6.38
C ASN A 66 -2.81 9.35 -5.25
N SER A 67 -2.58 8.87 -4.02
CA SER A 67 -3.37 9.26 -2.85
C SER A 67 -3.01 10.68 -2.39
N GLY A 68 -3.99 11.38 -1.82
CA GLY A 68 -3.84 12.76 -1.33
C GLY A 68 -3.87 13.83 -2.43
N ASP A 69 -3.71 15.08 -2.00
CA ASP A 69 -3.58 16.21 -2.92
C ASP A 69 -2.17 16.22 -3.53
N PRO A 70 -2.03 16.30 -4.86
CA PRO A 70 -0.72 16.36 -5.50
C PRO A 70 0.08 17.64 -5.19
N ASN A 71 -0.57 18.69 -4.69
CA ASN A 71 0.08 19.95 -4.33
C ASN A 71 0.51 20.01 -2.85
N GLU A 72 0.10 19.03 -2.03
CA GLU A 72 0.47 18.96 -0.62
C GLU A 72 1.69 18.05 -0.42
N GLU A 73 2.48 18.37 0.60
CA GLU A 73 3.54 17.49 1.06
C GLU A 73 2.94 16.22 1.67
N LYS A 74 3.51 15.07 1.35
CA LYS A 74 3.03 13.79 1.84
C LYS A 74 4.15 12.77 2.03
N ASN A 75 3.92 11.87 2.96
CA ASN A 75 4.78 10.73 3.19
C ASN A 75 4.17 9.48 2.58
N ILE A 76 5.00 8.63 1.98
CA ILE A 76 4.61 7.33 1.44
C ILE A 76 5.46 6.28 2.12
N ALA A 77 4.83 5.43 2.95
CA ALA A 77 5.52 4.37 3.67
C ALA A 77 5.24 3.01 3.03
N PHE A 78 6.26 2.19 2.85
CA PHE A 78 6.11 0.83 2.33
C PHE A 78 7.20 -0.10 2.85
N ALA A 79 6.94 -1.40 2.79
CA ALA A 79 7.90 -2.40 3.21
C ALA A 79 8.87 -2.78 2.08
N GLY A 80 10.13 -2.89 2.42
CA GLY A 80 11.21 -3.44 1.63
C GLY A 80 11.92 -4.58 2.35
N ASN A 81 12.99 -5.09 1.76
CA ASN A 81 13.85 -6.04 2.44
C ASN A 81 14.88 -5.33 3.35
N ARG A 82 15.39 -6.04 4.33
CA ARG A 82 16.33 -5.52 5.35
C ARG A 82 17.72 -5.18 4.81
N CYS A 83 18.03 -5.54 3.57
CA CYS A 83 19.24 -5.09 2.91
C CYS A 83 19.03 -3.79 2.11
N PHE A 84 17.79 -3.31 2.03
CA PHE A 84 17.43 -2.11 1.28
C PHE A 84 17.95 -2.14 -0.15
N ASP A 85 17.68 -3.26 -0.82
CA ASP A 85 18.06 -3.42 -2.22
C ASP A 85 17.32 -2.43 -3.11
N THR A 86 17.97 -2.02 -4.18
CA THR A 86 17.46 -0.99 -5.10
C THR A 86 17.37 -1.47 -6.55
N ILE A 87 17.91 -2.64 -6.89
CA ILE A 87 17.91 -3.18 -8.25
C ILE A 87 16.54 -3.80 -8.56
N VAL A 88 15.84 -3.23 -9.54
CA VAL A 88 14.52 -3.69 -10.01
C VAL A 88 14.70 -4.46 -11.31
N ASP A 89 14.95 -5.75 -11.21
CA ASP A 89 15.27 -6.65 -12.32
C ASP A 89 14.32 -7.86 -12.42
N ASP A 90 13.27 -7.88 -11.58
CA ASP A 90 12.32 -8.98 -11.41
C ASP A 90 12.89 -10.26 -10.78
N ASP A 91 14.20 -10.32 -10.51
CA ASP A 91 14.86 -11.39 -9.72
C ASP A 91 15.05 -10.95 -8.26
N LEU A 92 15.68 -9.81 -8.04
CA LEU A 92 15.90 -9.24 -6.71
C LEU A 92 14.70 -8.46 -6.20
N ILE A 93 14.20 -7.52 -7.00
CA ILE A 93 12.99 -6.76 -6.70
C ILE A 93 12.03 -6.82 -7.89
N GLY A 94 10.84 -7.35 -7.64
CA GLY A 94 9.78 -7.43 -8.65
C GLY A 94 9.25 -6.05 -9.05
N SER A 95 9.28 -5.76 -10.34
CA SER A 95 8.86 -4.46 -10.92
C SER A 95 7.39 -4.10 -10.68
N LYS A 96 6.54 -5.11 -10.45
CA LYS A 96 5.10 -4.98 -10.15
C LYS A 96 4.79 -4.96 -8.65
N LYS A 97 5.79 -5.13 -7.78
CA LYS A 97 5.63 -5.01 -6.33
C LYS A 97 5.73 -3.55 -5.91
N ILE A 98 5.08 -3.18 -4.81
CA ILE A 98 5.05 -1.79 -4.32
C ILE A 98 6.47 -1.22 -4.17
N HIS A 99 7.41 -1.99 -3.60
CA HIS A 99 8.80 -1.59 -3.48
C HIS A 99 9.42 -1.28 -4.86
N GLY A 100 9.27 -2.18 -5.84
CA GLY A 100 9.79 -1.96 -7.19
C GLY A 100 9.11 -0.81 -7.93
N MET A 101 7.80 -0.64 -7.75
CA MET A 101 7.05 0.50 -8.31
C MET A 101 7.52 1.83 -7.72
N ALA A 102 7.73 1.88 -6.40
CA ALA A 102 8.26 3.07 -5.73
C ALA A 102 9.67 3.43 -6.25
N LEU A 103 10.57 2.46 -6.34
CA LEU A 103 11.92 2.67 -6.86
C LEU A 103 11.91 3.17 -8.31
N LYS A 104 11.11 2.54 -9.20
CA LYS A 104 10.97 3.00 -10.59
C LYS A 104 10.49 4.45 -10.65
N ARG A 105 9.49 4.80 -9.84
CA ARG A 105 8.99 6.17 -9.74
C ARG A 105 10.10 7.14 -9.34
N ILE A 106 10.91 6.77 -8.36
CA ILE A 106 12.06 7.57 -7.88
C ILE A 106 13.10 7.73 -9.00
N TYR A 107 13.39 6.68 -9.78
CA TYR A 107 14.36 6.74 -10.88
C TYR A 107 13.87 7.62 -12.03
N GLU A 108 12.67 7.37 -12.51
CA GLU A 108 12.08 8.10 -13.64
C GLU A 108 11.89 9.58 -13.34
N GLN A 109 11.40 9.90 -12.16
CA GLN A 109 11.10 11.28 -11.78
C GLN A 109 12.34 12.07 -11.36
N GLY A 110 13.33 11.41 -10.73
CA GLY A 110 14.50 12.06 -10.14
C GLY A 110 15.74 12.06 -11.02
N ASN A 111 15.69 11.45 -12.21
CA ASN A 111 16.89 11.16 -13.02
C ASN A 111 18.02 10.54 -12.16
N ARG A 112 17.63 9.62 -11.26
CA ARG A 112 18.49 8.88 -10.34
C ARG A 112 18.56 7.43 -10.76
N ASP A 113 19.72 6.81 -10.63
CA ASP A 113 19.91 5.38 -10.84
C ASP A 113 19.82 4.58 -9.52
N SER A 114 19.88 3.28 -9.62
CA SER A 114 19.83 2.37 -8.47
C SER A 114 20.99 2.59 -7.50
N ASP A 115 22.16 2.95 -8.00
CA ASP A 115 23.35 3.12 -7.18
C ASP A 115 23.28 4.42 -6.38
N THR A 116 22.83 5.50 -7.00
CA THR A 116 22.58 6.79 -6.34
C THR A 116 21.57 6.63 -5.21
N VAL A 117 20.42 5.97 -5.48
CA VAL A 117 19.37 5.73 -4.48
C VAL A 117 19.88 4.79 -3.38
N SER A 118 20.66 3.76 -3.72
CA SER A 118 21.28 2.86 -2.73
C SER A 118 22.19 3.64 -1.78
N ASN A 119 23.02 4.54 -2.30
CA ASN A 119 23.93 5.36 -1.49
C ASN A 119 23.14 6.33 -0.59
N GLU A 120 22.08 6.97 -1.09
CA GLU A 120 21.21 7.83 -0.28
C GLU A 120 20.61 7.04 0.90
N ILE A 121 20.07 5.85 0.64
CA ILE A 121 19.51 4.96 1.66
C ILE A 121 20.57 4.56 2.69
N GLN A 122 21.74 4.10 2.25
CA GLN A 122 22.81 3.67 3.16
C GLN A 122 23.31 4.83 4.04
N ASN A 123 23.44 6.02 3.49
CA ASN A 123 23.81 7.22 4.23
C ASN A 123 22.76 7.56 5.28
N ASN A 124 21.48 7.54 4.90
CA ASN A 124 20.37 7.82 5.82
C ASN A 124 20.34 6.81 6.98
N LEU A 125 20.44 5.50 6.69
CA LEU A 125 20.48 4.45 7.71
C LEU A 125 21.69 4.61 8.66
N SER A 126 22.83 5.03 8.14
CA SER A 126 24.04 5.28 8.93
C SER A 126 23.87 6.48 9.85
N LEU A 127 23.26 7.57 9.37
CA LEU A 127 22.95 8.77 10.16
C LEU A 127 22.00 8.47 11.32
N HIS A 128 21.07 7.54 11.13
CA HIS A 128 20.15 7.09 12.18
C HIS A 128 20.77 6.05 13.14
N GLY A 129 22.02 5.62 12.88
CA GLY A 129 22.74 4.67 13.74
C GLY A 129 22.13 3.27 13.76
N TYR A 130 21.43 2.85 12.72
CA TYR A 130 20.89 1.50 12.65
C TYR A 130 22.00 0.45 12.57
N LYS A 131 21.85 -0.61 13.36
CA LYS A 131 22.77 -1.75 13.36
C LYS A 131 22.51 -2.65 12.16
N TYR A 132 23.58 -3.27 11.68
CA TYR A 132 23.51 -4.24 10.59
C TYR A 132 24.49 -5.40 10.80
N THR A 133 24.29 -6.46 10.04
CA THR A 133 25.17 -7.62 9.93
C THR A 133 25.62 -7.73 8.49
N ASP A 134 26.92 -7.87 8.26
CA ASP A 134 27.45 -8.14 6.92
C ASP A 134 27.21 -9.61 6.57
N LEU A 135 26.56 -9.83 5.42
CA LEU A 135 26.27 -11.14 4.87
C LEU A 135 27.40 -11.59 3.96
N LYS A 136 27.56 -12.91 3.86
CA LYS A 136 28.42 -13.52 2.85
C LYS A 136 27.62 -13.79 1.57
N GLN A 137 28.29 -13.82 0.43
CA GLN A 137 27.67 -14.13 -0.86
C GLN A 137 26.91 -15.48 -0.88
N LYS A 138 27.31 -16.44 -0.05
CA LYS A 138 26.61 -17.72 0.12
C LYS A 138 25.28 -17.62 0.88
N GLU A 139 25.05 -16.52 1.59
CA GLU A 139 23.82 -16.29 2.36
C GLU A 139 22.79 -15.50 1.55
N LYS A 140 23.27 -14.71 0.58
CA LYS A 140 22.45 -13.94 -0.35
C LYS A 140 23.23 -13.73 -1.64
N ARG A 141 22.72 -14.27 -2.75
CA ARG A 141 23.46 -14.34 -4.03
C ARG A 141 23.63 -13.02 -4.76
N SER A 142 22.75 -12.03 -4.52
CA SER A 142 22.71 -10.76 -5.25
C SER A 142 22.24 -9.60 -4.38
N GLY A 143 22.53 -8.38 -4.80
CA GLY A 143 22.16 -7.13 -4.14
C GLY A 143 23.05 -6.75 -2.96
N ASN A 144 22.55 -5.86 -2.11
CA ASN A 144 23.27 -5.38 -0.93
C ASN A 144 23.50 -6.50 0.09
N LEU A 145 24.68 -6.55 0.69
CA LEU A 145 25.06 -7.57 1.66
C LEU A 145 25.01 -7.08 3.13
N ARG A 146 24.58 -5.85 3.38
CA ARG A 146 24.34 -5.34 4.72
C ARG A 146 22.88 -5.57 5.10
N ARG A 147 22.63 -6.48 6.04
CA ARG A 147 21.30 -6.75 6.58
C ARG A 147 21.11 -5.95 7.86
N TYR A 148 20.27 -4.94 7.80
CA TYR A 148 19.91 -4.13 8.96
C TYR A 148 18.95 -4.87 9.90
N ASP A 149 18.87 -4.39 11.15
CA ASP A 149 17.92 -4.92 12.12
C ASP A 149 16.48 -4.72 11.62
N VAL A 150 15.59 -5.63 12.02
CA VAL A 150 14.18 -5.56 11.66
C VAL A 150 13.55 -4.27 12.20
N GLY A 151 12.76 -3.60 11.38
CA GLY A 151 12.13 -2.33 11.74
C GLY A 151 13.01 -1.11 11.54
N SER A 152 14.22 -1.24 10.96
CA SER A 152 14.96 -0.09 10.46
C SER A 152 14.15 0.60 9.37
N VAL A 153 14.13 1.93 9.36
CA VAL A 153 13.42 2.72 8.34
C VAL A 153 14.41 3.64 7.65
N ALA A 154 14.47 3.53 6.33
CA ALA A 154 15.21 4.48 5.50
C ALA A 154 14.27 5.57 4.99
N GLU A 155 14.78 6.79 4.94
CA GLU A 155 14.07 7.97 4.48
C GLU A 155 14.77 8.50 3.24
N ILE A 156 14.02 8.70 2.16
CA ILE A 156 14.52 9.30 0.93
C ILE A 156 13.49 10.29 0.36
N ASN A 157 14.00 11.38 -0.19
CA ASN A 157 13.14 12.37 -0.83
C ASN A 157 12.69 11.87 -2.21
N GLY A 158 11.40 11.94 -2.47
CA GLY A 158 10.81 11.79 -3.78
C GLY A 158 10.80 13.11 -4.56
N LEU A 159 10.01 13.16 -5.62
CA LEU A 159 9.65 14.39 -6.32
C LEU A 159 8.26 14.87 -5.86
N ASN A 160 7.91 16.11 -6.24
CA ASN A 160 6.57 16.66 -5.99
C ASN A 160 6.16 16.63 -4.51
N ASN A 161 7.06 17.03 -3.62
CA ASN A 161 6.81 17.09 -2.18
C ASN A 161 6.50 15.70 -1.54
N GLU A 162 6.99 14.63 -2.14
CA GLU A 162 6.86 13.27 -1.60
C GLU A 162 8.11 12.90 -0.79
N GLN A 163 7.90 12.29 0.37
CA GLN A 163 8.94 11.65 1.16
C GLN A 163 8.63 10.17 1.32
N TYR A 164 9.62 9.32 1.07
CA TYR A 164 9.44 7.87 1.15
C TYR A 164 10.06 7.33 2.43
N PHE A 165 9.29 6.53 3.16
CA PHE A 165 9.73 5.76 4.33
C PHE A 165 9.76 4.28 3.96
N ILE A 166 10.94 3.72 3.83
CA ILE A 166 11.16 2.32 3.45
C ILE A 166 11.40 1.51 4.71
N LEU A 167 10.49 0.62 5.06
CA LEU A 167 10.60 -0.26 6.21
C LEU A 167 11.40 -1.52 5.88
N GLY A 168 12.50 -1.77 6.57
CA GLY A 168 13.23 -3.03 6.52
C GLY A 168 12.46 -4.14 7.23
N LEU A 169 11.67 -4.92 6.48
CA LEU A 169 10.78 -5.94 7.00
C LEU A 169 11.31 -7.35 6.72
N THR A 170 11.47 -7.71 5.45
CA THR A 170 11.81 -9.07 5.03
C THR A 170 13.32 -9.26 4.90
N TYR A 171 13.78 -10.49 5.00
CA TYR A 171 15.14 -10.85 4.56
C TYR A 171 15.07 -11.85 3.41
N PHE A 172 16.08 -11.82 2.56
CA PHE A 172 16.23 -12.79 1.49
C PHE A 172 17.16 -13.91 1.91
N ASP A 173 16.81 -15.14 1.54
CA ASP A 173 17.72 -16.29 1.56
C ASP A 173 18.64 -16.27 0.31
N ASN A 174 19.47 -17.32 0.15
CA ASN A 174 20.37 -17.43 -0.99
C ASN A 174 19.65 -17.59 -2.34
N GLU A 175 18.38 -18.01 -2.33
CA GLU A 175 17.54 -18.14 -3.52
C GLU A 175 16.70 -16.89 -3.79
N LEU A 176 16.93 -15.82 -3.02
CA LEU A 176 16.19 -14.55 -3.05
C LEU A 176 14.70 -14.68 -2.71
N ARG A 177 14.34 -15.70 -1.93
CA ARG A 177 13.00 -15.81 -1.38
C ARG A 177 12.88 -14.93 -0.15
N ALA A 178 11.80 -14.17 -0.08
CA ALA A 178 11.54 -13.24 1.03
C ALA A 178 10.92 -13.98 2.22
N HIS A 179 11.49 -13.78 3.39
CA HIS A 179 11.04 -14.35 4.66
C HIS A 179 10.80 -13.26 5.69
N VAL A 180 9.82 -13.49 6.58
CA VAL A 180 9.58 -12.67 7.77
C VAL A 180 9.00 -13.56 8.88
N GLU A 181 9.52 -13.45 10.09
CA GLU A 181 8.94 -14.10 11.25
C GLU A 181 7.81 -13.25 11.83
N LYS A 182 6.78 -13.90 12.38
CA LYS A 182 5.60 -13.21 12.94
C LYS A 182 5.99 -12.16 14.01
N ILE A 183 6.95 -12.49 14.87
CA ILE A 183 7.41 -11.56 15.89
C ILE A 183 8.16 -10.36 15.28
N ASP A 184 8.93 -10.59 14.25
CA ASP A 184 9.65 -9.55 13.54
C ASP A 184 8.71 -8.63 12.75
N TYR A 185 7.64 -9.20 12.18
CA TYR A 185 6.58 -8.41 11.55
C TYR A 185 5.96 -7.43 12.55
N ILE A 186 5.58 -7.89 13.75
CA ILE A 186 4.98 -7.04 14.79
C ILE A 186 5.95 -5.94 15.21
N LYS A 187 7.23 -6.28 15.44
CA LYS A 187 8.27 -5.31 15.79
C LYS A 187 8.47 -4.25 14.68
N ALA A 188 8.52 -4.70 13.44
CA ALA A 188 8.69 -3.81 12.29
C ALA A 188 7.55 -2.80 12.16
N ILE A 189 6.30 -3.27 12.27
CA ILE A 189 5.13 -2.37 12.22
C ILE A 189 5.15 -1.38 13.37
N ALA A 190 5.45 -1.82 14.59
CA ALA A 190 5.56 -0.93 15.75
C ALA A 190 6.66 0.14 15.53
N SER A 191 7.81 -0.26 14.96
CA SER A 191 8.90 0.66 14.62
C SER A 191 8.49 1.68 13.56
N LEU A 192 7.77 1.23 12.51
CA LEU A 192 7.27 2.12 11.46
C LEU A 192 6.29 3.15 12.01
N VAL A 193 5.31 2.71 12.81
CA VAL A 193 4.33 3.62 13.43
C VAL A 193 5.02 4.66 14.31
N LYS A 194 5.99 4.23 15.11
CA LYS A 194 6.81 5.14 15.90
C LYS A 194 7.57 6.13 15.02
N TYR A 195 8.22 5.63 13.96
CA TYR A 195 8.96 6.47 13.03
C TYR A 195 8.08 7.53 12.36
N ILE A 196 6.90 7.15 11.87
CA ILE A 196 5.91 8.05 11.30
C ILE A 196 5.50 9.13 12.31
N SER A 197 5.23 8.72 13.56
CA SER A 197 4.85 9.65 14.64
C SER A 197 5.93 10.71 14.92
N GLU A 198 7.21 10.35 14.80
CA GLU A 198 8.34 11.23 15.11
C GLU A 198 8.82 12.04 13.88
N ARG A 199 8.61 11.53 12.67
CA ARG A 199 9.28 12.03 11.46
C ARG A 199 8.34 12.49 10.34
N SER A 200 7.03 12.32 10.48
CA SER A 200 6.07 12.73 9.44
C SER A 200 5.96 14.24 9.23
N GLN A 201 6.56 15.05 10.11
CA GLN A 201 6.52 16.51 10.06
C GLN A 201 5.09 17.09 10.04
N GLY A 202 4.10 16.32 10.50
CA GLY A 202 2.69 16.69 10.45
C GLY A 202 1.98 16.41 9.12
N PHE A 203 2.71 15.92 8.12
CA PHE A 203 2.12 15.55 6.83
C PHE A 203 1.42 14.20 6.87
N SER A 204 0.42 14.03 6.02
CA SER A 204 -0.29 12.76 5.86
C SER A 204 0.67 11.68 5.39
N THR A 205 0.59 10.50 6.03
CA THR A 205 1.38 9.33 5.63
C THR A 205 0.47 8.28 5.03
N TYR A 206 0.71 7.94 3.77
CA TYR A 206 0.00 6.89 3.03
C TYR A 206 0.81 5.60 3.05
N MET A 207 0.16 4.48 3.34
CA MET A 207 0.82 3.18 3.34
C MET A 207 -0.14 2.09 2.84
N PRO A 208 0.38 1.08 2.14
CA PRO A 208 -0.43 -0.08 1.74
C PRO A 208 -0.71 -0.96 2.95
N VAL A 209 -1.62 -1.91 2.81
CA VAL A 209 -1.74 -2.99 3.79
C VAL A 209 -0.45 -3.83 3.71
N ILE A 210 0.40 -3.67 4.72
CA ILE A 210 1.70 -4.35 4.78
C ILE A 210 1.47 -5.84 5.11
N GLY A 211 2.23 -6.73 4.45
CA GLY A 211 2.18 -8.18 4.70
C GLY A 211 1.25 -8.98 3.77
N THR A 212 0.53 -8.33 2.86
CA THR A 212 -0.34 -9.01 1.87
C THR A 212 0.40 -9.41 0.58
N GLY A 213 1.69 -9.14 0.47
CA GLY A 213 2.47 -9.23 -0.76
C GLY A 213 3.54 -10.31 -0.79
N GLY A 214 3.20 -11.60 -0.75
CA GLY A 214 4.10 -12.68 -1.18
C GLY A 214 5.37 -12.92 -0.36
N ALA A 215 5.49 -12.36 0.84
CA ALA A 215 6.40 -12.89 1.84
C ALA A 215 5.66 -14.02 2.56
N ASP A 216 6.21 -15.23 2.55
CA ASP A 216 5.75 -16.31 3.42
C ASP A 216 5.92 -15.86 4.88
N ALA A 217 4.91 -15.16 5.38
CA ALA A 217 4.72 -14.98 6.81
C ALA A 217 4.27 -16.35 7.31
N GLY A 218 5.22 -17.19 7.70
CA GLY A 218 5.02 -18.60 8.01
C GLY A 218 3.66 -18.89 8.65
N SER A 219 2.92 -19.72 7.94
CA SER A 219 1.66 -20.32 8.40
C SER A 219 1.86 -21.20 9.63
#